data_5ae17f5d802c033b3ea1c74392a2244a
#
_entry.id   5ae17f5d802c033b3ea1c74392a2244a
#
_cell.length_a   1.000
_cell.length_b   1.000
_cell.length_c   1.000
_cell.angle_alpha   90.00
_cell.angle_beta   90.00
_cell.angle_gamma   90.00
#
_symmetry.space_group_name_H-M   'P 1'
#
loop_
_entity.id
_entity.type
_entity.pdbx_description
1 polymer ?
#
loop_
_entity_poly.entity_id
_entity_poly.type
_entity_poly.pdbx_seq_one_letter_code
_entity_poly.pdbx_strand_id
1 'polypeptide(L)'
;MRKSGTVLWIAPKDEIDERTKKDYEAALAIQKLEPLRTQAFQLNYAKAADMVTQLTMSSQGGSSTSGYSNRFLSDRGSAISEPRTNQLFVTDTSAKLEEVRQLLATLDVPVRQVMIEARIVEARDTFGRSLGVRLGGGSRTGGSAVGGTYDNVAGPTGGSGMSPFVSLPASLSGVSTVGSFALSIFNSNASRFLSLELSAMEADGQGKIVSSPRLITADQTKALIEQGTEYPYSVTAPNGATTIAFKKAVLKLEVTPQITPEGNIILDLDVNKDSRGETTTQGVAIDTKHVKTQVLIENGGTVVIGGIFEMEETNQENKIPVLGDVPVVGNLFKNRTKESTKREMLVFITPKVITDRGPVR
;
A
#
# COMPACT_ATOMS: atom_id res chain seq x y z
N MET A 1 -49.75 -38.88 -23.92
CA MET A 1 -49.20 -40.22 -23.66
C MET A 1 -48.35 -40.17 -22.40
N ARG A 2 -48.62 -40.94 -21.37
CA ARG A 2 -47.82 -41.08 -20.13
C ARG A 2 -47.46 -42.56 -19.94
N LYS A 3 -46.19 -42.83 -19.63
CA LYS A 3 -45.70 -44.15 -19.30
C LYS A 3 -45.62 -44.28 -17.76
N SER A 4 -46.34 -45.18 -17.15
CA SER A 4 -46.25 -45.52 -15.75
C SER A 4 -45.88 -46.98 -15.60
N GLY A 5 -44.63 -47.29 -15.28
CA GLY A 5 -44.07 -48.62 -15.29
C GLY A 5 -44.08 -49.25 -16.71
N THR A 6 -44.68 -50.41 -16.85
CA THR A 6 -44.87 -51.16 -18.15
C THR A 6 -46.12 -50.78 -18.90
N VAL A 7 -47.00 -49.90 -18.36
CA VAL A 7 -48.32 -49.58 -18.98
C VAL A 7 -48.23 -48.19 -19.64
N LEU A 8 -48.66 -48.17 -20.94
CA LEU A 8 -48.77 -46.94 -21.71
C LEU A 8 -50.21 -46.45 -21.65
N TRP A 9 -50.45 -45.29 -21.07
CA TRP A 9 -51.76 -44.67 -20.98
C TRP A 9 -51.97 -43.67 -22.09
N ILE A 10 -53.04 -43.79 -22.82
CA ILE A 10 -53.46 -42.90 -23.93
C ILE A 10 -54.80 -42.30 -23.51
N ALA A 11 -54.79 -41.03 -23.11
CA ALA A 11 -55.98 -40.25 -22.75
C ALA A 11 -55.87 -38.84 -23.32
N PRO A 12 -56.96 -38.06 -23.45
CA PRO A 12 -56.92 -36.64 -23.76
C PRO A 12 -55.97 -35.89 -22.84
N LYS A 13 -55.35 -34.81 -23.33
CA LYS A 13 -54.33 -34.04 -22.60
C LYS A 13 -54.88 -33.51 -21.24
N ASP A 14 -56.09 -33.01 -21.27
CA ASP A 14 -56.74 -32.42 -20.07
C ASP A 14 -56.92 -33.42 -18.94
N GLU A 15 -57.26 -34.69 -19.27
CA GLU A 15 -57.44 -35.76 -18.29
C GLU A 15 -56.11 -36.26 -17.71
N ILE A 16 -55.04 -36.23 -18.52
CA ILE A 16 -53.66 -36.53 -18.06
C ILE A 16 -53.19 -35.45 -17.14
N ASP A 17 -53.46 -34.17 -17.46
CA ASP A 17 -53.05 -33.02 -16.64
C ASP A 17 -53.80 -32.95 -15.31
N GLU A 18 -55.12 -33.23 -15.29
CA GLU A 18 -55.90 -33.33 -14.06
C GLU A 18 -55.43 -34.50 -13.15
N ARG A 19 -55.11 -35.64 -13.71
CA ARG A 19 -54.64 -36.78 -12.93
C ARG A 19 -53.22 -36.56 -12.42
N THR A 20 -52.35 -35.97 -13.21
CA THR A 20 -51.01 -35.53 -12.73
C THR A 20 -51.12 -34.53 -11.61
N LYS A 21 -52.08 -33.62 -11.65
CA LYS A 21 -52.30 -32.62 -10.61
C LYS A 21 -52.79 -33.29 -9.32
N LYS A 22 -53.76 -34.24 -9.42
CA LYS A 22 -54.24 -35.03 -8.26
C LYS A 22 -53.13 -35.92 -7.68
N ASP A 23 -52.31 -36.57 -8.52
CA ASP A 23 -51.18 -37.39 -8.08
C ASP A 23 -50.13 -36.51 -7.36
N TYR A 24 -49.90 -35.27 -7.84
CA TYR A 24 -49.00 -34.32 -7.22
C TYR A 24 -49.53 -33.77 -5.88
N GLU A 25 -50.83 -33.46 -5.83
CA GLU A 25 -51.50 -33.03 -4.59
C GLU A 25 -51.52 -34.16 -3.54
N ALA A 26 -51.75 -35.41 -3.95
CA ALA A 26 -51.67 -36.58 -3.09
C ALA A 26 -50.23 -36.80 -2.56
N ALA A 27 -49.21 -36.66 -3.42
CA ALA A 27 -47.81 -36.76 -3.03
C ALA A 27 -47.42 -35.66 -2.01
N LEU A 28 -47.87 -34.41 -2.24
CA LEU A 28 -47.67 -33.30 -1.32
C LEU A 28 -48.40 -33.55 0.05
N ALA A 29 -49.59 -34.12 0.00
CA ALA A 29 -50.32 -34.46 1.24
C ALA A 29 -49.60 -35.56 2.04
N ILE A 30 -49.05 -36.57 1.38
CA ILE A 30 -48.23 -37.62 2.01
C ILE A 30 -46.94 -37.01 2.61
N GLN A 31 -46.30 -36.16 1.89
CA GLN A 31 -45.05 -35.45 2.36
C GLN A 31 -45.34 -34.58 3.59
N LYS A 32 -46.53 -33.96 3.68
CA LYS A 32 -46.96 -33.20 4.88
C LYS A 32 -47.23 -34.08 6.09
N LEU A 33 -47.57 -35.36 5.90
CA LEU A 33 -47.81 -36.32 6.98
C LEU A 33 -46.55 -37.05 7.45
N GLU A 34 -45.44 -36.97 6.68
CA GLU A 34 -44.17 -37.60 7.05
C GLU A 34 -43.64 -37.03 8.38
N PRO A 35 -43.23 -37.90 9.33
CA PRO A 35 -42.72 -37.45 10.63
C PRO A 35 -41.38 -36.76 10.46
N LEU A 36 -41.22 -35.60 11.11
CA LEU A 36 -39.94 -34.88 11.19
C LEU A 36 -39.00 -35.64 12.13
N ARG A 37 -37.74 -35.70 11.73
CA ARG A 37 -36.66 -36.27 12.54
C ARG A 37 -35.59 -35.22 12.74
N THR A 38 -34.97 -35.19 13.92
CA THR A 38 -33.84 -34.34 14.21
C THR A 38 -32.56 -35.16 14.10
N GLN A 39 -31.61 -34.69 13.31
CA GLN A 39 -30.28 -35.30 13.20
C GLN A 39 -29.21 -34.26 13.53
N ALA A 40 -28.20 -34.69 14.30
CA ALA A 40 -27.04 -33.91 14.60
C ALA A 40 -25.91 -34.22 13.58
N PHE A 41 -25.29 -33.17 13.04
CA PHE A 41 -24.15 -33.24 12.16
C PHE A 41 -22.97 -32.54 12.83
N GLN A 42 -21.84 -33.24 13.00
CA GLN A 42 -20.62 -32.68 13.49
C GLN A 42 -19.84 -32.06 12.29
N LEU A 43 -19.53 -30.78 12.37
CA LEU A 43 -18.70 -30.09 11.36
C LEU A 43 -17.26 -29.98 11.86
N ASN A 44 -16.30 -30.21 10.95
CA ASN A 44 -14.88 -30.21 11.26
C ASN A 44 -14.20 -28.90 10.83
N TYR A 45 -14.50 -28.38 9.65
CA TYR A 45 -13.85 -27.22 9.03
C TYR A 45 -14.78 -26.02 8.90
N ALA A 46 -16.05 -26.28 8.52
CA ALA A 46 -17.05 -25.24 8.36
C ALA A 46 -17.65 -24.83 9.71
N LYS A 47 -18.04 -23.57 9.87
CA LYS A 47 -18.74 -23.10 11.07
C LYS A 47 -20.22 -23.43 10.98
N ALA A 48 -20.76 -24.06 12.03
CA ALA A 48 -22.16 -24.43 12.09
C ALA A 48 -23.11 -23.22 11.93
N ALA A 49 -22.76 -22.06 12.45
CA ALA A 49 -23.56 -20.84 12.33
C ALA A 49 -23.69 -20.35 10.87
N ASP A 50 -22.59 -20.42 10.09
CA ASP A 50 -22.57 -20.01 8.68
C ASP A 50 -23.40 -21.00 7.85
N MET A 51 -23.33 -22.30 8.16
CA MET A 51 -24.13 -23.32 7.50
C MET A 51 -25.64 -23.17 7.79
N VAL A 52 -26.05 -22.84 9.02
CA VAL A 52 -27.44 -22.49 9.31
C VAL A 52 -27.91 -21.34 8.47
N THR A 53 -27.07 -20.27 8.40
CA THR A 53 -27.41 -19.09 7.61
C THR A 53 -27.59 -19.44 6.12
N GLN A 54 -26.73 -20.27 5.54
CA GLN A 54 -26.84 -20.72 4.15
C GLN A 54 -28.07 -21.57 3.90
N LEU A 55 -28.37 -22.49 4.82
CA LEU A 55 -29.55 -23.35 4.73
C LEU A 55 -30.88 -22.59 4.91
N THR A 56 -30.88 -21.50 5.69
CA THR A 56 -32.05 -20.68 6.00
C THR A 56 -32.19 -19.44 5.12
N MET A 57 -31.09 -18.83 4.64
CA MET A 57 -31.13 -17.59 3.85
C MET A 57 -31.81 -17.72 2.49
N SER A 58 -31.91 -18.91 1.94
CA SER A 58 -32.74 -19.12 0.74
C SER A 58 -34.23 -18.80 0.98
N SER A 59 -34.64 -18.47 2.21
CA SER A 59 -36.01 -18.16 2.58
C SER A 59 -36.34 -16.65 2.63
N GLN A 60 -35.39 -15.73 2.57
CA GLN A 60 -35.63 -14.32 2.86
C GLN A 60 -35.44 -13.37 1.66
N GLY A 61 -35.29 -13.90 0.46
CA GLY A 61 -35.15 -13.15 -0.78
C GLY A 61 -36.47 -12.94 -1.51
N GLY A 62 -37.21 -11.85 -1.20
CA GLY A 62 -38.12 -11.20 -2.14
C GLY A 62 -39.47 -11.85 -2.34
N SER A 63 -40.51 -11.09 -2.03
CA SER A 63 -41.85 -11.20 -2.56
C SER A 63 -41.84 -11.55 -4.06
N SER A 64 -41.99 -12.83 -4.41
CA SER A 64 -42.28 -13.23 -5.78
C SER A 64 -43.29 -14.38 -5.81
N THR A 65 -44.35 -14.09 -6.50
CA THR A 65 -45.52 -14.85 -6.89
C THR A 65 -45.22 -16.08 -7.77
N SER A 66 -44.08 -16.74 -7.61
CA SER A 66 -43.72 -17.95 -8.36
C SER A 66 -43.26 -19.03 -7.41
N GLY A 67 -44.05 -20.06 -7.28
CA GLY A 67 -44.00 -21.18 -6.32
C GLY A 67 -42.80 -22.14 -6.43
N TYR A 68 -41.59 -21.62 -6.59
CA TYR A 68 -40.36 -22.39 -6.46
C TYR A 68 -39.51 -21.74 -5.37
N SER A 69 -39.74 -22.09 -4.13
CA SER A 69 -38.81 -21.82 -3.04
C SER A 69 -37.59 -22.73 -3.22
N ASN A 70 -36.45 -22.15 -3.58
CA ASN A 70 -35.18 -22.85 -3.68
C ASN A 70 -34.59 -23.10 -2.29
N ARG A 71 -35.38 -23.78 -1.42
CA ARG A 71 -35.03 -24.09 -0.05
C ARG A 71 -34.40 -25.48 0.02
N PHE A 72 -33.26 -25.59 0.67
CA PHE A 72 -32.65 -26.87 0.98
C PHE A 72 -33.49 -27.64 2.01
N LEU A 73 -34.11 -26.93 2.94
CA LEU A 73 -35.02 -27.48 3.95
C LEU A 73 -36.47 -27.46 3.46
N SER A 74 -37.26 -28.40 3.95
CA SER A 74 -38.73 -28.38 3.73
C SER A 74 -39.39 -27.18 4.43
N ASP A 75 -40.64 -26.85 4.07
CA ASP A 75 -41.41 -25.77 4.72
C ASP A 75 -41.58 -25.95 6.25
N ARG A 76 -41.42 -27.17 6.73
CA ARG A 76 -41.47 -27.54 8.15
C ARG A 76 -40.12 -27.81 8.77
N GLY A 77 -39.04 -27.71 7.95
CA GLY A 77 -37.67 -27.94 8.35
C GLY A 77 -37.10 -26.78 9.15
N SER A 78 -36.25 -27.08 10.12
CA SER A 78 -35.49 -26.11 10.90
C SER A 78 -34.03 -26.54 11.08
N ALA A 79 -33.14 -25.58 11.17
CA ALA A 79 -31.72 -25.81 11.45
C ALA A 79 -31.29 -24.92 12.62
N ILE A 80 -30.51 -25.48 13.55
CA ILE A 80 -29.98 -24.79 14.73
C ILE A 80 -28.52 -25.17 14.85
N SER A 81 -27.65 -24.19 15.11
CA SER A 81 -26.21 -24.39 15.37
C SER A 81 -25.91 -24.32 16.86
N GLU A 82 -25.02 -25.18 17.32
CA GLU A 82 -24.37 -25.08 18.64
C GLU A 82 -22.91 -24.63 18.43
N PRO A 83 -22.61 -23.33 18.64
CA PRO A 83 -21.29 -22.79 18.33
C PRO A 83 -20.14 -23.39 19.15
N ARG A 84 -20.42 -23.81 20.39
CA ARG A 84 -19.41 -24.36 21.32
C ARG A 84 -18.83 -25.70 20.86
N THR A 85 -19.69 -26.55 20.30
CA THR A 85 -19.34 -27.91 19.84
C THR A 85 -19.23 -28.00 18.31
N ASN A 86 -19.52 -26.90 17.59
CA ASN A 86 -19.60 -26.85 16.14
C ASN A 86 -20.50 -27.91 15.53
N GLN A 87 -21.65 -28.14 16.19
CA GLN A 87 -22.66 -29.08 15.75
C GLN A 87 -23.83 -28.37 15.10
N LEU A 88 -24.33 -28.97 14.05
CA LEU A 88 -25.52 -28.54 13.33
C LEU A 88 -26.64 -29.54 13.59
N PHE A 89 -27.75 -29.07 14.18
CA PHE A 89 -28.97 -29.85 14.37
C PHE A 89 -29.94 -29.47 13.26
N VAL A 90 -30.34 -30.46 12.46
CA VAL A 90 -31.33 -30.27 11.40
C VAL A 90 -32.53 -31.13 11.69
N THR A 91 -33.72 -30.53 11.68
CA THR A 91 -35.00 -31.21 11.87
C THR A 91 -35.76 -31.12 10.56
N ASP A 92 -35.95 -32.26 9.88
CA ASP A 92 -36.64 -32.32 8.59
C ASP A 92 -37.13 -33.76 8.31
N THR A 93 -37.70 -34.00 7.12
CA THR A 93 -38.04 -35.33 6.62
C THR A 93 -36.78 -36.15 6.33
N SER A 94 -36.89 -37.48 6.34
CA SER A 94 -35.74 -38.37 6.16
C SER A 94 -35.04 -38.18 4.82
N ALA A 95 -35.81 -37.90 3.76
CA ALA A 95 -35.27 -37.65 2.42
C ALA A 95 -34.43 -36.35 2.40
N LYS A 96 -34.91 -35.29 3.04
CA LYS A 96 -34.19 -33.99 3.10
C LYS A 96 -32.95 -34.07 4.00
N LEU A 97 -32.97 -34.80 5.07
CA LEU A 97 -31.81 -35.04 5.92
C LEU A 97 -30.67 -35.73 5.16
N GLU A 98 -30.97 -36.65 4.24
CA GLU A 98 -29.96 -37.30 3.43
C GLU A 98 -29.37 -36.32 2.36
N GLU A 99 -30.21 -35.47 1.75
CA GLU A 99 -29.74 -34.40 0.87
C GLU A 99 -28.82 -33.44 1.61
N VAL A 100 -29.17 -33.02 2.84
CA VAL A 100 -28.34 -32.15 3.69
C VAL A 100 -27.04 -32.85 4.06
N ARG A 101 -27.04 -34.16 4.34
CA ARG A 101 -25.84 -34.94 4.64
C ARG A 101 -24.86 -34.91 3.46
N GLN A 102 -25.34 -35.13 2.23
CA GLN A 102 -24.51 -35.09 1.00
C GLN A 102 -23.98 -33.70 0.75
N LEU A 103 -24.79 -32.67 0.99
CA LEU A 103 -24.37 -31.28 0.87
C LEU A 103 -23.23 -30.94 1.85
N LEU A 104 -23.40 -31.30 3.13
CA LEU A 104 -22.41 -31.08 4.18
C LEU A 104 -21.11 -31.83 3.90
N ALA A 105 -21.16 -33.05 3.39
CA ALA A 105 -19.96 -33.80 3.00
C ALA A 105 -19.18 -33.14 1.87
N THR A 106 -19.85 -32.35 1.02
CA THR A 106 -19.19 -31.59 -0.05
C THR A 106 -18.64 -30.24 0.44
N LEU A 107 -19.30 -29.62 1.41
CA LEU A 107 -18.92 -28.28 1.91
C LEU A 107 -17.92 -28.31 3.08
N ASP A 108 -17.96 -29.35 3.93
CA ASP A 108 -17.08 -29.48 5.10
C ASP A 108 -15.72 -30.06 4.72
N VAL A 109 -14.97 -29.33 3.88
CA VAL A 109 -13.63 -29.68 3.42
C VAL A 109 -12.60 -28.71 3.96
N PRO A 110 -11.34 -29.15 4.19
CA PRO A 110 -10.28 -28.26 4.66
C PRO A 110 -9.97 -27.17 3.64
N VAL A 111 -9.95 -25.92 4.11
CA VAL A 111 -9.54 -24.77 3.28
C VAL A 111 -8.02 -24.72 3.16
N ARG A 112 -7.53 -24.56 1.93
CA ARG A 112 -6.10 -24.40 1.66
C ARG A 112 -5.62 -23.06 2.20
N GLN A 113 -4.37 -23.02 2.64
CA GLN A 113 -3.72 -21.82 3.12
C GLN A 113 -2.71 -21.30 2.09
N VAL A 114 -2.54 -20.00 2.05
CA VAL A 114 -1.57 -19.33 1.19
C VAL A 114 -0.63 -18.51 2.07
N MET A 115 0.66 -18.73 1.92
CA MET A 115 1.70 -17.86 2.42
C MET A 115 1.95 -16.77 1.38
N ILE A 116 1.90 -15.51 1.78
CA ILE A 116 2.11 -14.36 0.93
C ILE A 116 3.32 -13.60 1.46
N GLU A 117 4.33 -13.41 0.60
CA GLU A 117 5.49 -12.57 0.87
C GLU A 117 5.44 -11.38 -0.08
N ALA A 118 5.37 -10.18 0.47
CA ALA A 118 5.62 -8.96 -0.29
C ALA A 118 7.07 -8.53 -0.05
N ARG A 119 7.71 -7.96 -1.08
CA ARG A 119 9.04 -7.35 -0.98
C ARG A 119 8.99 -5.98 -1.61
N ILE A 120 9.22 -4.97 -0.78
CA ILE A 120 9.26 -3.57 -1.19
C ILE A 120 10.73 -3.15 -1.19
N VAL A 121 11.22 -2.75 -2.34
CA VAL A 121 12.58 -2.26 -2.53
C VAL A 121 12.51 -0.79 -2.86
N GLU A 122 13.18 0.04 -2.07
CA GLU A 122 13.35 1.46 -2.33
C GLU A 122 14.82 1.75 -2.54
N ALA A 123 15.15 2.43 -3.64
CA ALA A 123 16.45 2.97 -3.93
C ALA A 123 16.38 4.50 -3.95
N ARG A 124 17.38 5.15 -3.36
CA ARG A 124 17.58 6.59 -3.43
C ARG A 124 18.98 6.84 -3.93
N ASP A 125 19.10 7.71 -4.92
CA ASP A 125 20.37 8.17 -5.47
C ASP A 125 20.33 9.70 -5.49
N THR A 126 21.24 10.34 -4.76
CA THR A 126 21.33 11.79 -4.63
C THR A 126 22.68 12.23 -5.12
N PHE A 127 22.70 13.11 -6.10
CA PHE A 127 23.91 13.73 -6.63
C PHE A 127 23.80 15.24 -6.51
N GLY A 128 24.83 15.87 -5.96
CA GLY A 128 24.93 17.32 -5.87
C GLY A 128 26.31 17.82 -6.24
N ARG A 129 26.38 18.88 -7.04
CA ARG A 129 27.61 19.57 -7.40
C ARG A 129 27.39 21.07 -7.38
N SER A 130 28.27 21.79 -6.69
CA SER A 130 28.23 23.23 -6.64
C SER A 130 29.64 23.81 -6.88
N LEU A 131 29.69 24.80 -7.72
CA LEU A 131 30.89 25.58 -8.02
C LEU A 131 30.60 27.04 -7.72
N GLY A 132 31.47 27.67 -6.94
CA GLY A 132 31.28 29.05 -6.54
C GLY A 132 32.58 29.87 -6.53
N VAL A 133 32.42 31.16 -6.49
CA VAL A 133 33.51 32.11 -6.53
C VAL A 133 33.31 33.24 -5.53
N ARG A 134 34.38 33.62 -4.84
CA ARG A 134 34.45 34.87 -4.11
C ARG A 134 35.61 35.71 -4.65
N LEU A 135 35.30 36.93 -5.00
CA LEU A 135 36.32 37.88 -5.53
C LEU A 135 36.29 39.13 -4.66
N GLY A 136 37.41 39.43 -4.06
CA GLY A 136 37.59 40.60 -3.21
C GLY A 136 38.77 41.41 -3.67
N GLY A 137 38.72 42.70 -3.51
CA GLY A 137 39.82 43.58 -3.81
C GLY A 137 39.64 44.94 -3.15
N GLY A 138 40.74 45.61 -2.92
CA GLY A 138 40.69 46.93 -2.32
C GLY A 138 41.99 47.72 -2.58
N SER A 139 41.86 49.03 -2.56
CA SER A 139 42.95 49.98 -2.62
C SER A 139 42.78 51.01 -1.51
N ARG A 140 43.81 51.27 -0.74
CA ARG A 140 43.86 52.29 0.30
C ARG A 140 44.96 53.28 0.02
N THR A 141 44.59 54.56 -0.09
CA THR A 141 45.57 55.64 -0.34
C THR A 141 45.19 56.83 0.55
N GLY A 142 46.02 57.11 1.53
CA GLY A 142 45.88 58.32 2.36
C GLY A 142 44.60 58.40 3.16
N GLY A 143 43.71 58.42 3.46
CA GLY A 143 42.41 58.45 4.15
C GLY A 143 41.26 57.94 3.30
N SER A 144 41.52 57.53 2.04
CA SER A 144 40.48 56.99 1.14
C SER A 144 40.68 55.52 0.89
N ALA A 145 39.62 54.74 0.98
CA ALA A 145 39.61 53.30 0.67
C ALA A 145 38.57 53.01 -0.40
N VAL A 146 38.93 52.21 -1.39
CA VAL A 146 38.05 51.70 -2.44
C VAL A 146 38.10 50.18 -2.42
N GLY A 147 36.97 49.53 -2.28
CA GLY A 147 36.91 48.04 -2.28
C GLY A 147 35.56 47.52 -1.85
N GLY A 148 35.33 46.28 -2.08
CA GLY A 148 34.25 45.37 -1.71
C GLY A 148 32.84 45.91 -1.44
N THR A 149 32.53 46.17 -0.20
CA THR A 149 31.20 46.65 0.25
C THR A 149 31.36 47.93 1.06
N TYR A 150 30.27 48.69 1.20
CA TYR A 150 30.19 49.94 1.96
C TYR A 150 30.74 49.83 3.38
N ASP A 151 30.45 48.71 4.07
CA ASP A 151 30.89 48.49 5.46
C ASP A 151 32.41 48.40 5.61
N ASN A 152 33.14 48.00 4.57
CA ASN A 152 34.59 47.93 4.59
C ASN A 152 35.26 49.25 4.21
N VAL A 153 34.54 50.16 3.58
CA VAL A 153 35.03 51.47 3.13
C VAL A 153 34.77 52.52 4.20
N ALA A 154 33.66 52.42 4.94
CA ALA A 154 33.20 53.45 5.85
C ALA A 154 33.71 53.30 7.31
N GLY A 155 34.33 52.18 7.69
CA GLY A 155 34.76 51.90 9.07
C GLY A 155 36.16 52.48 9.38
N PRO A 156 36.34 53.44 10.36
CA PRO A 156 37.64 53.95 10.78
C PRO A 156 38.41 52.95 11.69
N THR A 157 37.82 51.89 12.12
CA THR A 157 38.41 50.88 13.00
C THR A 157 38.48 49.54 12.30
N GLY A 158 39.68 49.12 11.96
CA GLY A 158 40.09 47.85 11.41
C GLY A 158 39.23 46.62 11.71
N GLY A 159 38.12 46.52 11.08
CA GLY A 159 37.38 45.27 11.01
C GLY A 159 38.17 44.26 10.20
N SER A 160 38.61 43.19 10.84
CA SER A 160 39.37 42.07 10.25
C SER A 160 38.55 41.23 9.26
N GLY A 161 37.77 41.85 8.39
CA GLY A 161 36.99 41.12 7.40
C GLY A 161 37.07 41.79 6.04
N MET A 162 37.83 41.23 5.10
CA MET A 162 37.76 41.61 3.69
C MET A 162 36.38 41.18 3.17
N SER A 163 35.44 42.11 3.00
CA SER A 163 34.19 41.81 2.33
C SER A 163 34.40 41.71 0.84
N PRO A 164 34.11 40.60 0.24
CA PRO A 164 34.23 40.41 -1.22
C PRO A 164 33.23 41.29 -1.96
N PHE A 165 33.61 41.85 -3.11
CA PHE A 165 32.69 42.55 -4.01
C PHE A 165 31.88 41.57 -4.89
N VAL A 166 32.33 40.29 -4.98
CA VAL A 166 31.57 39.15 -5.48
C VAL A 166 31.61 38.08 -4.40
N SER A 167 30.45 37.66 -3.88
CA SER A 167 30.35 36.59 -2.90
C SER A 167 29.28 35.59 -3.35
N LEU A 168 29.73 34.66 -4.19
CA LEU A 168 28.92 33.56 -4.72
C LEU A 168 29.59 32.22 -4.38
N PRO A 169 29.69 31.85 -3.06
CA PRO A 169 30.32 30.60 -2.66
C PRO A 169 29.55 29.39 -3.13
N ALA A 170 30.25 28.27 -3.30
CA ALA A 170 29.58 27.00 -3.50
C ALA A 170 28.70 26.68 -2.29
N SER A 171 27.49 26.23 -2.52
CA SER A 171 26.56 25.77 -1.50
C SER A 171 25.75 24.58 -2.02
N LEU A 172 25.50 23.61 -1.16
CA LEU A 172 24.70 22.42 -1.46
C LEU A 172 23.84 22.08 -0.24
N SER A 173 22.60 21.69 -0.49
CA SER A 173 21.68 21.33 0.60
C SER A 173 22.22 20.16 1.43
N GLY A 174 22.32 20.37 2.75
CA GLY A 174 22.71 19.31 3.69
C GLY A 174 24.20 18.98 3.75
N VAL A 175 25.06 19.71 3.04
CA VAL A 175 26.51 19.51 3.06
C VAL A 175 27.21 20.78 3.57
N SER A 176 28.04 20.62 4.60
CA SER A 176 28.75 21.75 5.25
C SER A 176 30.24 21.89 4.81
N THR A 177 30.79 20.88 4.17
CA THR A 177 32.21 20.84 3.84
C THR A 177 32.45 21.34 2.40
N VAL A 178 33.11 22.43 2.26
CA VAL A 178 33.43 23.05 0.96
C VAL A 178 34.95 23.00 0.78
N GLY A 179 35.39 22.46 -0.36
CA GLY A 179 36.78 22.62 -0.81
C GLY A 179 36.97 24.04 -1.37
N SER A 180 37.94 24.81 -0.85
CA SER A 180 38.25 26.12 -1.40
C SER A 180 39.74 26.27 -1.74
N PHE A 181 39.98 26.98 -2.83
CA PHE A 181 41.32 27.41 -3.22
C PHE A 181 41.34 28.93 -3.26
N ALA A 182 42.20 29.55 -2.46
CA ALA A 182 42.30 30.98 -2.36
C ALA A 182 43.68 31.46 -2.88
N LEU A 183 43.66 32.49 -3.74
CA LEU A 183 44.81 33.20 -4.22
C LEU A 183 44.67 34.67 -3.85
N SER A 184 45.67 35.22 -3.15
CA SER A 184 45.69 36.64 -2.79
C SER A 184 46.97 37.28 -3.26
N ILE A 185 46.85 38.43 -3.92
CA ILE A 185 47.96 39.24 -4.44
C ILE A 185 47.95 40.58 -3.73
N PHE A 186 49.07 40.95 -3.14
CA PHE A 186 49.28 42.21 -2.43
C PHE A 186 50.34 43.04 -3.09
N ASN A 187 50.20 44.36 -3.07
CA ASN A 187 51.28 45.28 -3.43
C ASN A 187 52.30 45.36 -2.28
N SER A 188 53.52 45.76 -2.56
CA SER A 188 54.67 45.85 -1.63
C SER A 188 54.35 46.59 -0.32
N ASN A 189 53.45 47.56 -0.32
CA ASN A 189 53.04 48.33 0.85
C ASN A 189 51.69 47.86 1.43
N ALA A 190 51.15 46.70 1.01
CA ALA A 190 49.85 46.19 1.39
C ALA A 190 48.65 47.16 1.22
N SER A 191 48.89 48.26 0.46
CA SER A 191 47.86 49.29 0.20
C SER A 191 46.86 48.88 -0.87
N ARG A 192 47.15 47.84 -1.67
CA ARG A 192 46.26 47.24 -2.68
C ARG A 192 46.34 45.74 -2.58
N PHE A 193 45.20 45.13 -2.68
CA PHE A 193 45.10 43.68 -2.68
C PHE A 193 44.01 43.23 -3.66
N LEU A 194 44.19 42.04 -4.17
CA LEU A 194 43.17 41.27 -4.91
C LEU A 194 43.17 39.87 -4.36
N SER A 195 41.99 39.37 -3.96
CA SER A 195 41.79 38.01 -3.49
C SER A 195 40.76 37.31 -4.38
N LEU A 196 41.08 36.11 -4.78
CA LEU A 196 40.20 35.20 -5.52
C LEU A 196 40.12 33.91 -4.73
N GLU A 197 38.89 33.53 -4.36
CA GLU A 197 38.60 32.23 -3.75
C GLU A 197 37.70 31.47 -4.69
N LEU A 198 38.10 30.28 -5.07
CA LEU A 198 37.31 29.31 -5.81
C LEU A 198 36.85 28.24 -4.85
N SER A 199 35.55 28.02 -4.79
CA SER A 199 34.95 26.99 -3.95
C SER A 199 34.26 25.92 -4.80
N ALA A 200 34.46 24.66 -4.44
CA ALA A 200 33.86 23.53 -5.12
C ALA A 200 33.38 22.52 -4.09
N MET A 201 32.24 21.93 -4.40
CA MET A 201 31.62 20.92 -3.58
C MET A 201 30.95 19.90 -4.48
N GLU A 202 31.12 18.61 -4.15
CA GLU A 202 30.44 17.50 -4.80
C GLU A 202 30.02 16.49 -3.73
N ALA A 203 28.79 16.00 -3.81
CA ALA A 203 28.25 15.01 -2.90
C ALA A 203 27.50 13.95 -3.69
N ASP A 204 27.77 12.69 -3.38
CA ASP A 204 27.09 11.52 -3.93
C ASP A 204 26.60 10.67 -2.77
N GLY A 205 25.33 10.30 -2.80
CA GLY A 205 24.69 9.55 -1.74
C GLY A 205 23.76 8.49 -2.31
N GLN A 206 24.00 7.22 -1.96
CA GLN A 206 23.19 6.10 -2.37
C GLN A 206 22.58 5.41 -1.14
N GLY A 207 21.30 5.13 -1.19
CA GLY A 207 20.58 4.44 -0.13
C GLY A 207 19.63 3.38 -0.70
N LYS A 208 19.56 2.23 -0.01
CA LYS A 208 18.65 1.15 -0.35
C LYS A 208 17.94 0.67 0.90
N ILE A 209 16.62 0.59 0.84
CA ILE A 209 15.76 0.05 1.91
C ILE A 209 14.99 -1.14 1.33
N VAL A 210 14.99 -2.26 2.04
CA VAL A 210 14.21 -3.45 1.69
C VAL A 210 13.31 -3.80 2.84
N SER A 211 12.01 -3.91 2.58
CA SER A 211 11.00 -4.32 3.56
C SER A 211 10.29 -5.57 3.03
N SER A 212 10.18 -6.60 3.86
CA SER A 212 9.62 -7.90 3.44
C SER A 212 8.56 -8.39 4.44
N PRO A 213 7.33 -7.83 4.43
CA PRO A 213 6.24 -8.36 5.24
C PRO A 213 5.80 -9.73 4.70
N ARG A 214 5.47 -10.65 5.62
CA ARG A 214 5.00 -12.01 5.31
C ARG A 214 3.80 -12.34 6.16
N LEU A 215 2.82 -13.02 5.58
CA LEU A 215 1.66 -13.50 6.31
C LEU A 215 1.13 -14.80 5.69
N ILE A 216 0.36 -15.53 6.48
CA ILE A 216 -0.34 -16.74 6.05
C ILE A 216 -1.83 -16.52 6.30
N THR A 217 -2.65 -16.85 5.33
CA THR A 217 -4.11 -16.79 5.45
C THR A 217 -4.78 -17.94 4.71
N ALA A 218 -6.02 -18.24 5.09
CA ALA A 218 -6.85 -19.20 4.38
C ALA A 218 -7.34 -18.60 3.04
N ASP A 219 -7.70 -19.48 2.11
CA ASP A 219 -8.34 -19.11 0.85
C ASP A 219 -9.57 -18.23 1.09
N GLN A 220 -9.72 -17.16 0.31
CA GLN A 220 -10.82 -16.17 0.39
C GLN A 220 -10.93 -15.43 1.74
N THR A 221 -9.90 -15.51 2.59
CA THR A 221 -9.89 -14.82 3.88
C THR A 221 -8.95 -13.63 3.86
N LYS A 222 -9.50 -12.46 4.17
CA LYS A 222 -8.74 -11.22 4.28
C LYS A 222 -7.78 -11.27 5.47
N ALA A 223 -6.53 -10.93 5.23
CA ALA A 223 -5.51 -10.83 6.27
C ALA A 223 -4.75 -9.51 6.18
N LEU A 224 -4.29 -9.05 7.33
CA LEU A 224 -3.60 -7.77 7.52
C LEU A 224 -2.37 -7.97 8.38
N ILE A 225 -1.24 -7.42 7.95
CA ILE A 225 -0.06 -7.21 8.79
C ILE A 225 0.33 -5.74 8.69
N GLU A 226 0.55 -5.10 9.85
CA GLU A 226 1.02 -3.72 9.91
C GLU A 226 2.10 -3.55 10.96
N GLN A 227 3.08 -2.69 10.66
CA GLN A 227 4.16 -2.31 11.55
C GLN A 227 4.49 -0.84 11.33
N GLY A 228 4.66 -0.07 12.39
CA GLY A 228 4.99 1.35 12.24
C GLY A 228 5.12 2.10 13.56
N THR A 229 5.06 3.41 13.45
CA THR A 229 5.19 4.36 14.56
C THR A 229 4.04 5.37 14.52
N GLU A 230 3.53 5.74 15.67
CA GLU A 230 2.55 6.82 15.77
C GLU A 230 3.26 8.13 16.12
N TYR A 231 2.97 9.18 15.34
CA TYR A 231 3.50 10.52 15.54
C TYR A 231 2.44 11.42 16.17
N PRO A 232 2.76 12.08 17.30
CA PRO A 232 1.89 13.08 17.90
C PRO A 232 1.90 14.37 17.08
N TYR A 233 0.75 15.00 16.94
CA TYR A 233 0.60 16.35 16.39
C TYR A 233 -0.43 17.15 17.19
N SER A 234 -0.21 18.45 17.26
CA SER A 234 -1.08 19.35 18.03
C SER A 234 -2.27 19.80 17.18
N VAL A 235 -3.46 19.61 17.69
CA VAL A 235 -4.71 20.10 17.09
C VAL A 235 -5.31 21.15 18.02
N THR A 236 -5.50 22.36 17.51
CA THR A 236 -6.17 23.44 18.26
C THR A 236 -7.68 23.35 18.00
N ALA A 237 -8.45 23.11 19.04
CA ALA A 237 -9.90 23.10 18.99
C ALA A 237 -10.47 24.51 18.81
N PRO A 238 -11.70 24.69 18.31
CA PRO A 238 -12.32 26.01 18.11
C PRO A 238 -12.43 26.86 19.38
N ASN A 239 -12.37 26.24 20.56
CA ASN A 239 -12.37 26.90 21.87
C ASN A 239 -10.98 27.32 22.36
N GLY A 240 -9.93 27.19 21.54
CA GLY A 240 -8.55 27.56 21.90
C GLY A 240 -7.80 26.47 22.70
N ALA A 241 -8.43 25.36 23.05
CA ALA A 241 -7.74 24.26 23.73
C ALA A 241 -6.89 23.46 22.74
N THR A 242 -5.64 23.16 23.11
CA THR A 242 -4.74 22.31 22.32
C THR A 242 -4.88 20.86 22.77
N THR A 243 -5.20 19.98 21.84
CA THR A 243 -5.28 18.53 22.03
C THR A 243 -4.21 17.84 21.20
N ILE A 244 -3.63 16.77 21.74
CA ILE A 244 -2.67 15.95 21.00
C ILE A 244 -3.46 14.84 20.29
N ALA A 245 -3.30 14.75 18.98
CA ALA A 245 -3.78 13.64 18.17
C ALA A 245 -2.58 12.84 17.64
N PHE A 246 -2.80 11.57 17.35
CA PHE A 246 -1.77 10.68 16.82
C PHE A 246 -2.07 10.30 15.39
N LYS A 247 -1.06 10.30 14.55
CA LYS A 247 -1.15 9.82 13.17
C LYS A 247 -0.16 8.68 12.97
N LYS A 248 -0.66 7.57 12.44
CA LYS A 248 0.14 6.38 12.16
C LYS A 248 0.95 6.55 10.89
N ALA A 249 2.22 6.18 10.93
CA ALA A 249 3.06 5.95 9.77
C ALA A 249 3.45 4.48 9.78
N VAL A 250 2.85 3.69 8.88
CA VAL A 250 2.92 2.24 8.92
C VAL A 250 3.31 1.63 7.58
N LEU A 251 4.04 0.51 7.66
CA LEU A 251 4.10 -0.47 6.61
C LEU A 251 2.91 -1.41 6.81
N LYS A 252 1.96 -1.43 5.87
CA LYS A 252 0.75 -2.22 5.91
C LYS A 252 0.70 -3.10 4.66
N LEU A 253 0.45 -4.38 4.86
CA LEU A 253 0.08 -5.32 3.80
C LEU A 253 -1.27 -5.93 4.16
N GLU A 254 -2.27 -5.64 3.36
CA GLU A 254 -3.60 -6.24 3.43
C GLU A 254 -3.81 -7.06 2.16
N VAL A 255 -4.25 -8.30 2.29
CA VAL A 255 -4.38 -9.21 1.16
C VAL A 255 -5.53 -10.18 1.34
N THR A 256 -6.22 -10.45 0.23
CA THR A 256 -7.23 -11.51 0.14
C THR A 256 -6.82 -12.44 -1.01
N PRO A 257 -6.35 -13.65 -0.73
CA PRO A 257 -6.03 -14.63 -1.77
C PRO A 257 -7.26 -15.39 -2.22
N GLN A 258 -7.26 -15.82 -3.49
CA GLN A 258 -8.22 -16.76 -4.05
C GLN A 258 -7.48 -17.77 -4.92
N ILE A 259 -7.56 -19.05 -4.57
CA ILE A 259 -6.91 -20.12 -5.31
C ILE A 259 -7.82 -20.58 -6.44
N THR A 260 -7.33 -20.52 -7.68
CA THR A 260 -8.07 -21.03 -8.84
C THR A 260 -8.02 -22.55 -8.93
N PRO A 261 -8.95 -23.21 -9.65
CA PRO A 261 -8.91 -24.66 -9.86
C PRO A 261 -7.63 -25.13 -10.55
N GLU A 262 -7.00 -24.28 -11.34
CA GLU A 262 -5.74 -24.56 -12.06
C GLU A 262 -4.51 -24.48 -11.15
N GLY A 263 -4.67 -24.01 -9.90
CA GLY A 263 -3.59 -23.85 -8.93
C GLY A 263 -2.91 -22.49 -8.94
N ASN A 264 -3.34 -21.55 -9.78
CA ASN A 264 -2.92 -20.15 -9.74
C ASN A 264 -3.59 -19.42 -8.57
N ILE A 265 -3.07 -18.28 -8.19
CA ILE A 265 -3.55 -17.51 -7.05
C ILE A 265 -3.90 -16.10 -7.51
N ILE A 266 -5.15 -15.71 -7.36
CA ILE A 266 -5.60 -14.33 -7.50
C ILE A 266 -5.39 -13.65 -6.16
N LEU A 267 -4.71 -12.52 -6.15
CA LEU A 267 -4.47 -11.71 -4.95
C LEU A 267 -5.10 -10.35 -5.11
N ASP A 268 -6.00 -9.98 -4.21
CA ASP A 268 -6.43 -8.61 -4.01
C ASP A 268 -5.55 -7.99 -2.94
N LEU A 269 -4.77 -6.98 -3.33
CA LEU A 269 -3.66 -6.44 -2.56
C LEU A 269 -3.86 -4.96 -2.28
N ASP A 270 -3.61 -4.58 -1.03
CA ASP A 270 -3.52 -3.21 -0.56
C ASP A 270 -2.22 -3.07 0.25
N VAL A 271 -1.23 -2.43 -0.35
CA VAL A 271 0.10 -2.22 0.24
C VAL A 271 0.28 -0.74 0.50
N ASN A 272 0.49 -0.38 1.75
CA ASN A 272 0.81 0.98 2.15
C ASN A 272 2.17 1.00 2.85
N LYS A 273 3.02 1.94 2.45
CA LYS A 273 4.29 2.21 3.11
C LYS A 273 4.43 3.68 3.41
N ASP A 274 4.27 4.01 4.67
CA ASP A 274 4.49 5.35 5.18
C ASP A 274 5.91 5.47 5.70
N SER A 275 6.49 6.66 5.56
CA SER A 275 7.78 7.02 6.13
C SER A 275 7.73 8.40 6.79
N ARG A 276 8.66 8.64 7.70
CA ARG A 276 8.80 9.95 8.30
C ARG A 276 9.29 10.93 7.25
N GLY A 277 8.54 11.98 7.01
CA GLY A 277 8.92 13.14 6.22
C GLY A 277 9.60 14.23 7.06
N GLU A 278 9.59 15.44 6.56
CA GLU A 278 10.19 16.60 7.20
C GLU A 278 9.47 17.01 8.48
N THR A 279 10.25 17.53 9.43
CA THR A 279 9.69 18.06 10.68
C THR A 279 9.30 19.51 10.46
N THR A 280 8.01 19.80 10.65
CA THR A 280 7.45 21.15 10.57
C THR A 280 7.17 21.70 11.96
N THR A 281 6.88 23.01 12.07
CA THR A 281 6.50 23.65 13.34
C THR A 281 5.23 23.10 13.96
N GLN A 282 4.38 22.43 13.17
CA GLN A 282 3.10 21.84 13.61
C GLN A 282 3.17 20.34 13.88
N GLY A 283 4.29 19.68 13.54
CA GLY A 283 4.48 18.24 13.70
C GLY A 283 5.37 17.64 12.62
N VAL A 284 5.37 16.33 12.53
CA VAL A 284 6.13 15.57 11.53
C VAL A 284 5.25 15.27 10.33
N ALA A 285 5.71 15.62 9.13
CA ALA A 285 5.08 15.19 7.89
C ALA A 285 5.20 13.66 7.71
N ILE A 286 4.26 13.04 7.02
CA ILE A 286 4.30 11.62 6.69
C ILE A 286 4.26 11.48 5.17
N ASP A 287 5.29 10.87 4.62
CA ASP A 287 5.36 10.51 3.21
C ASP A 287 4.66 9.18 3.03
N THR A 288 3.61 9.15 2.22
CA THR A 288 2.78 7.96 2.01
C THR A 288 2.97 7.41 0.60
N LYS A 289 3.11 6.09 0.50
CA LYS A 289 3.17 5.35 -0.76
C LYS A 289 2.17 4.21 -0.70
N HIS A 290 1.18 4.23 -1.58
CA HIS A 290 0.06 3.31 -1.57
C HIS A 290 -0.10 2.64 -2.94
N VAL A 291 -0.20 1.31 -2.93
CA VAL A 291 -0.44 0.49 -4.13
C VAL A 291 -1.61 -0.43 -3.83
N LYS A 292 -2.68 -0.30 -4.61
CA LYS A 292 -3.84 -1.18 -4.55
C LYS A 292 -4.07 -1.80 -5.92
N THR A 293 -4.12 -3.13 -5.99
CA THR A 293 -4.24 -3.85 -7.26
C THR A 293 -4.73 -5.28 -7.04
N GLN A 294 -5.20 -5.88 -8.13
CA GLN A 294 -5.53 -7.30 -8.19
C GLN A 294 -4.66 -7.96 -9.26
N VAL A 295 -4.02 -9.07 -8.90
CA VAL A 295 -3.10 -9.78 -9.80
C VAL A 295 -3.34 -11.30 -9.74
N LEU A 296 -3.10 -11.97 -10.85
CA LEU A 296 -3.07 -13.43 -10.95
C LEU A 296 -1.61 -13.89 -11.02
N ILE A 297 -1.21 -14.79 -10.15
CA ILE A 297 0.17 -15.26 -10.04
C ILE A 297 0.18 -16.79 -9.94
N GLU A 298 1.15 -17.43 -10.57
CA GLU A 298 1.41 -18.87 -10.42
C GLU A 298 1.90 -19.18 -9.00
N ASN A 299 1.57 -20.38 -8.51
CA ASN A 299 2.00 -20.83 -7.19
C ASN A 299 3.53 -20.85 -7.04
N GLY A 300 4.06 -20.03 -6.14
CA GLY A 300 5.49 -19.83 -5.92
C GLY A 300 6.17 -18.86 -6.89
N GLY A 301 5.45 -18.32 -7.87
CA GLY A 301 5.94 -17.29 -8.78
C GLY A 301 6.10 -15.94 -8.08
N THR A 302 7.04 -15.13 -8.57
CA THR A 302 7.22 -13.74 -8.10
C THR A 302 6.89 -12.78 -9.23
N VAL A 303 6.05 -11.81 -8.94
CA VAL A 303 5.64 -10.79 -9.90
C VAL A 303 5.91 -9.39 -9.34
N VAL A 304 6.26 -8.44 -10.20
CA VAL A 304 6.30 -7.02 -9.88
C VAL A 304 4.90 -6.47 -10.05
N ILE A 305 4.26 -6.06 -8.96
CA ILE A 305 2.89 -5.52 -9.00
C ILE A 305 2.85 -4.03 -9.34
N GLY A 306 3.96 -3.33 -9.16
CA GLY A 306 4.08 -1.92 -9.50
C GLY A 306 5.35 -1.29 -8.96
N GLY A 307 5.55 -0.05 -9.36
CA GLY A 307 6.67 0.77 -8.89
C GLY A 307 6.40 2.23 -9.14
N ILE A 308 7.17 3.08 -8.45
CA ILE A 308 7.15 4.53 -8.60
C ILE A 308 8.60 4.95 -8.85
N PHE A 309 8.83 5.64 -9.94
CA PHE A 309 10.10 6.29 -10.24
C PHE A 309 9.89 7.79 -10.21
N GLU A 310 10.72 8.48 -9.45
CA GLU A 310 10.72 9.92 -9.32
C GLU A 310 12.13 10.43 -9.54
N MET A 311 12.29 11.44 -10.37
CA MET A 311 13.56 12.12 -10.63
C MET A 311 13.33 13.62 -10.54
N GLU A 312 14.04 14.24 -9.62
CA GLU A 312 14.07 15.68 -9.43
C GLU A 312 15.45 16.19 -9.81
N GLU A 313 15.53 17.11 -10.73
CA GLU A 313 16.76 17.74 -11.15
C GLU A 313 16.62 19.25 -11.05
N THR A 314 17.47 19.88 -10.24
CA THR A 314 17.53 21.32 -10.03
C THR A 314 18.87 21.84 -10.52
N ASN A 315 18.82 22.71 -11.52
CA ASN A 315 19.97 23.42 -12.04
C ASN A 315 19.80 24.90 -11.72
N GLN A 316 20.58 25.41 -10.79
CA GLN A 316 20.55 26.81 -10.38
C GLN A 316 21.85 27.53 -10.81
N GLU A 317 21.70 28.62 -11.50
CA GLU A 317 22.80 29.52 -11.84
C GLU A 317 22.53 30.90 -11.27
N ASN A 318 23.37 31.34 -10.33
CA ASN A 318 23.36 32.69 -9.78
C ASN A 318 24.54 33.44 -10.38
N LYS A 319 24.29 34.57 -11.09
CA LYS A 319 25.31 35.35 -11.76
C LYS A 319 25.12 36.83 -11.53
N ILE A 320 26.20 37.58 -11.64
CA ILE A 320 26.14 39.04 -11.68
C ILE A 320 25.73 39.43 -13.11
N PRO A 321 24.66 40.22 -13.28
CA PRO A 321 24.24 40.68 -14.62
C PRO A 321 25.39 41.32 -15.39
N VAL A 322 25.45 41.09 -16.70
CA VAL A 322 26.47 41.58 -17.65
C VAL A 322 27.82 40.89 -17.45
N LEU A 323 28.39 40.88 -16.25
CA LEU A 323 29.73 40.31 -15.97
C LEU A 323 29.73 38.78 -16.06
N GLY A 324 28.67 38.14 -15.63
CA GLY A 324 28.49 36.68 -15.71
C GLY A 324 28.36 36.17 -17.15
N ASP A 325 27.99 37.01 -18.12
CA ASP A 325 27.80 36.61 -19.51
C ASP A 325 29.02 36.80 -20.40
N VAL A 326 30.13 37.37 -19.86
CA VAL A 326 31.38 37.58 -20.59
C VAL A 326 32.02 36.22 -20.88
N PRO A 327 32.39 35.91 -22.12
CA PRO A 327 33.08 34.67 -22.47
C PRO A 327 34.42 34.57 -21.72
N VAL A 328 34.74 33.37 -21.22
CA VAL A 328 35.93 32.99 -20.43
C VAL A 328 35.91 33.55 -19.01
N VAL A 329 35.81 34.86 -18.83
CA VAL A 329 35.91 35.53 -17.52
C VAL A 329 34.59 35.46 -16.75
N GLY A 330 33.43 35.29 -17.40
CA GLY A 330 32.11 35.24 -16.76
C GLY A 330 31.96 34.11 -15.76
N ASN A 331 32.75 33.04 -15.84
CA ASN A 331 32.75 31.97 -14.84
C ASN A 331 33.19 32.42 -13.43
N LEU A 332 33.96 33.55 -13.35
CA LEU A 332 34.36 34.16 -12.08
C LEU A 332 33.26 35.01 -11.43
N PHE A 333 32.13 35.21 -12.11
CA PHE A 333 31.01 36.04 -11.67
C PHE A 333 29.71 35.26 -11.57
N LYS A 334 29.81 33.91 -11.48
CA LYS A 334 28.66 33.04 -11.35
C LYS A 334 28.91 31.84 -10.43
N ASN A 335 27.84 31.41 -9.80
CA ASN A 335 27.74 30.17 -9.05
C ASN A 335 26.81 29.23 -9.81
N ARG A 336 27.17 27.96 -9.87
CA ARG A 336 26.35 26.92 -10.47
C ARG A 336 26.18 25.81 -9.46
N THR A 337 24.93 25.49 -9.19
CA THR A 337 24.54 24.36 -8.34
C THR A 337 23.67 23.43 -9.16
N LYS A 338 24.05 22.17 -9.21
CA LYS A 338 23.27 21.09 -9.82
C LYS A 338 23.00 20.06 -8.76
N GLU A 339 21.71 19.80 -8.53
CA GLU A 339 21.24 18.76 -7.62
C GLU A 339 20.34 17.81 -8.41
N SER A 340 20.52 16.51 -8.22
CA SER A 340 19.70 15.47 -8.82
C SER A 340 19.37 14.45 -7.75
N THR A 341 18.08 14.22 -7.52
CA THR A 341 17.58 13.21 -6.60
C THR A 341 16.72 12.24 -7.39
N LYS A 342 17.11 10.97 -7.38
CA LYS A 342 16.34 9.87 -7.97
C LYS A 342 15.81 9.00 -6.83
N ARG A 343 14.54 8.66 -6.91
CA ARG A 343 13.87 7.76 -5.98
C ARG A 343 13.13 6.70 -6.79
N GLU A 344 13.37 5.46 -6.48
CA GLU A 344 12.71 4.33 -7.11
C GLU A 344 12.13 3.41 -6.05
N MET A 345 10.89 3.00 -6.21
CA MET A 345 10.24 2.00 -5.39
C MET A 345 9.68 0.90 -6.29
N LEU A 346 9.99 -0.35 -5.97
CA LEU A 346 9.44 -1.53 -6.63
C LEU A 346 8.79 -2.43 -5.59
N VAL A 347 7.61 -2.95 -5.92
CA VAL A 347 6.87 -3.87 -5.06
C VAL A 347 6.73 -5.22 -5.76
N PHE A 348 7.30 -6.25 -5.14
CA PHE A 348 7.23 -7.64 -5.57
C PHE A 348 6.28 -8.40 -4.67
N ILE A 349 5.59 -9.39 -5.22
CA ILE A 349 4.75 -10.30 -4.45
C ILE A 349 5.01 -11.74 -4.86
N THR A 350 5.01 -12.63 -3.87
CA THR A 350 5.24 -14.05 -4.04
C THR A 350 4.23 -14.83 -3.18
N PRO A 351 3.16 -15.36 -3.77
CA PRO A 351 2.26 -16.26 -3.06
C PRO A 351 2.75 -17.71 -3.16
N LYS A 352 2.50 -18.48 -2.11
CA LYS A 352 2.78 -19.91 -2.08
C LYS A 352 1.67 -20.65 -1.34
N VAL A 353 1.02 -21.60 -2.01
CA VAL A 353 0.04 -22.48 -1.37
C VAL A 353 0.78 -23.42 -0.40
N ILE A 354 0.31 -23.44 0.84
CA ILE A 354 0.77 -24.39 1.84
C ILE A 354 -0.07 -25.65 1.66
N THR A 355 0.55 -26.70 1.16
CA THR A 355 -0.06 -28.02 1.12
C THR A 355 0.13 -28.65 2.49
N ASP A 356 -0.97 -28.92 3.19
CA ASP A 356 -0.92 -29.67 4.43
C ASP A 356 -0.25 -31.02 4.13
N ARG A 357 0.91 -31.26 4.73
CA ARG A 357 1.47 -32.61 4.70
C ARG A 357 0.55 -33.44 5.56
N GLY A 358 -0.24 -34.30 4.91
CA GLY A 358 -1.06 -35.26 5.61
C GLY A 358 -0.30 -35.96 6.72
N PRO A 359 -0.97 -36.51 7.72
CA PRO A 359 -0.31 -37.07 8.90
C PRO A 359 0.77 -38.04 8.45
N VAL A 360 2.01 -37.77 8.88
CA VAL A 360 3.10 -38.71 8.77
C VAL A 360 2.67 -39.92 9.59
N ARG A 361 2.35 -41.02 8.90
CA ARG A 361 2.03 -42.31 9.51
C ARG A 361 3.27 -42.89 10.19
#